data_324577992937622d0aca0e7eb39a4a4e
#
_entry.id   324577992937622d0aca0e7eb39a4a4e
#
_cell.length_a   1.000
_cell.length_b   1.000
_cell.length_c   1.000
_cell.angle_alpha   90.00
_cell.angle_beta   90.00
_cell.angle_gamma   90.00
#
_symmetry.space_group_name_H-M   'P 1'
#
loop_
_entity.id
_entity.type
_entity.pdbx_description
1 polymer ?
#
loop_
_entity_poly.entity_id
_entity_poly.type
_entity_poly.pdbx_seq_one_letter_code
_entity_poly.pdbx_strand_id
1 'polypeptide(L)'
;MSRFCAILLGVVVGASVAQAEWPIPTADGTTWQYALTREGETEPETLTRQVFAPRNADEQNTLRIETAINGVVHSSEFFKNDGQAVLTTAHRGESGNTETFDPPITILPGDLSFGAEWKYRGPVAGLDLNLPLKIVGEGEIEVPAGKFRALHFRGEKNDGLFTVADFWFVRGVGSIKETVTQRSPGGDLLSRNAIELVKLPAQHQAEPAEKKKLEASVSTSSNGDPLNVISADALQIVARWRGHGLRRNARIRAVWIAQDTGVAPVDFKVDEATAIAPIGGAFGKFTLSRPPDGWATGKYRVEFYVDDELIETVDLTITPSSPRSRSVLDF
;
A
#
# COMPACT_ATOMS: atom_id res chain seq x y z
N MET A 1 59.30 6.44 -49.53
CA MET A 1 58.03 5.68 -49.47
C MET A 1 57.46 5.77 -48.07
N SER A 2 56.59 6.76 -47.81
CA SER A 2 56.01 7.01 -46.46
C SER A 2 54.59 6.51 -46.47
N ARG A 3 54.27 5.56 -45.56
CA ARG A 3 52.91 5.03 -45.37
C ARG A 3 52.20 5.82 -44.29
N PHE A 4 51.24 6.63 -44.65
CA PHE A 4 50.28 7.25 -43.74
C PHE A 4 49.28 6.19 -43.28
N CYS A 5 49.23 5.94 -41.96
CA CYS A 5 48.21 5.13 -41.33
C CYS A 5 47.11 6.08 -40.86
N ALA A 6 45.95 6.05 -41.49
CA ALA A 6 44.76 6.79 -41.07
C ALA A 6 44.05 6.02 -39.97
N ILE A 7 44.00 6.58 -38.73
CA ILE A 7 43.22 6.07 -37.63
C ILE A 7 41.81 6.63 -37.78
N LEU A 8 40.85 5.79 -38.11
CA LEU A 8 39.41 6.12 -38.07
C LEU A 8 38.96 6.12 -36.60
N LEU A 9 38.74 7.30 -36.01
CA LEU A 9 38.05 7.43 -34.74
C LEU A 9 36.53 7.23 -34.99
N GLY A 10 36.02 6.08 -34.65
CA GLY A 10 34.59 5.84 -34.60
C GLY A 10 33.95 6.59 -33.42
N VAL A 11 33.18 7.64 -33.68
CA VAL A 11 32.34 8.30 -32.68
C VAL A 11 31.13 7.39 -32.45
N VAL A 12 31.14 6.68 -31.34
CA VAL A 12 29.94 6.00 -30.86
C VAL A 12 29.01 7.06 -30.27
N VAL A 13 28.03 7.49 -31.05
CA VAL A 13 26.94 8.31 -30.55
C VAL A 13 26.03 7.37 -29.72
N GLY A 14 26.27 7.33 -28.42
CA GLY A 14 25.36 6.71 -27.49
C GLY A 14 24.03 7.45 -27.53
N ALA A 15 22.99 6.84 -28.11
CA ALA A 15 21.64 7.33 -27.98
C ALA A 15 21.26 7.20 -26.49
N SER A 16 21.31 8.30 -25.74
CA SER A 16 20.67 8.37 -24.44
C SER A 16 19.17 8.20 -24.66
N VAL A 17 18.63 7.09 -24.21
CA VAL A 17 17.18 6.88 -24.13
C VAL A 17 16.68 7.96 -23.17
N ALA A 18 15.97 8.95 -23.69
CA ALA A 18 15.34 9.97 -22.87
C ALA A 18 14.41 9.26 -21.88
N GLN A 19 14.69 9.42 -20.60
CA GLN A 19 13.84 8.86 -19.55
C GLN A 19 12.47 9.53 -19.64
N ALA A 20 11.39 8.73 -19.63
CA ALA A 20 10.04 9.25 -19.70
C ALA A 20 9.76 10.15 -18.47
N GLU A 21 9.36 11.39 -18.73
CA GLU A 21 9.05 12.33 -17.66
C GLU A 21 7.73 11.95 -16.99
N TRP A 22 7.76 11.81 -15.67
CA TRP A 22 6.57 11.54 -14.88
C TRP A 22 5.74 12.82 -14.69
N PRO A 23 4.42 12.75 -14.90
CA PRO A 23 3.54 13.90 -14.70
C PRO A 23 3.26 14.22 -13.21
N ILE A 24 3.82 13.43 -12.30
CA ILE A 24 3.71 13.57 -10.83
C ILE A 24 5.10 13.47 -10.19
N PRO A 25 5.31 13.96 -8.96
CA PRO A 25 6.54 13.73 -8.21
C PRO A 25 6.77 12.24 -7.96
N THR A 26 8.00 11.78 -8.15
CA THR A 26 8.39 10.36 -8.06
C THR A 26 9.46 10.07 -7.01
N ALA A 27 9.91 11.09 -6.30
CA ALA A 27 10.89 10.88 -5.23
C ALA A 27 10.31 9.95 -4.14
N ASP A 28 11.12 9.00 -3.67
CA ASP A 28 10.74 8.08 -2.61
C ASP A 28 10.27 8.83 -1.37
N GLY A 29 9.16 8.39 -0.76
CA GLY A 29 8.57 9.05 0.40
C GLY A 29 7.74 10.29 0.09
N THR A 30 7.66 10.76 -1.17
CA THR A 30 6.74 11.86 -1.52
C THR A 30 5.32 11.52 -1.08
N THR A 31 4.70 12.41 -0.31
CA THR A 31 3.39 12.17 0.31
C THR A 31 2.42 13.29 0.00
N TRP A 32 1.25 12.93 -0.50
CA TRP A 32 0.08 13.80 -0.59
C TRP A 32 -0.83 13.55 0.60
N GLN A 33 -1.39 14.60 1.16
CA GLN A 33 -2.41 14.53 2.20
C GLN A 33 -3.69 15.17 1.70
N TYR A 34 -4.80 14.43 1.81
CA TYR A 34 -6.13 14.84 1.40
C TYR A 34 -7.09 14.79 2.58
N ALA A 35 -8.10 15.67 2.53
CA ALA A 35 -9.33 15.51 3.29
C ALA A 35 -10.30 14.66 2.46
N LEU A 36 -10.73 13.53 2.99
CA LEU A 36 -11.75 12.66 2.40
C LEU A 36 -13.09 12.93 3.09
N THR A 37 -14.08 13.35 2.33
CA THR A 37 -15.47 13.53 2.79
C THR A 37 -16.37 12.51 2.13
N ARG A 38 -17.31 11.96 2.90
CA ARG A 38 -18.34 11.04 2.39
C ARG A 38 -19.73 11.58 2.73
N GLU A 39 -20.69 11.26 1.87
CA GLU A 39 -22.10 11.62 2.12
C GLU A 39 -22.57 11.09 3.46
N GLY A 40 -23.17 11.96 4.28
CA GLY A 40 -23.66 11.62 5.62
C GLY A 40 -22.63 11.66 6.74
N GLU A 41 -21.34 11.83 6.46
CA GLU A 41 -20.30 12.02 7.47
C GLU A 41 -20.10 13.51 7.79
N THR A 42 -19.93 13.83 9.07
CA THR A 42 -19.78 15.22 9.54
C THR A 42 -18.33 15.68 9.57
N GLU A 43 -17.39 14.75 9.74
CA GLU A 43 -15.96 15.04 9.86
C GLU A 43 -15.19 14.37 8.71
N PRO A 44 -14.26 15.10 8.08
CA PRO A 44 -13.45 14.52 7.02
C PRO A 44 -12.40 13.55 7.59
N GLU A 45 -12.15 12.46 6.89
CA GLU A 45 -11.06 11.55 7.18
C GLU A 45 -9.76 12.04 6.50
N THR A 46 -8.64 11.65 7.06
CA THR A 46 -7.34 11.89 6.43
C THR A 46 -6.99 10.76 5.46
N LEU A 47 -6.90 11.06 4.16
CA LEU A 47 -6.36 10.16 3.16
C LEU A 47 -4.94 10.60 2.81
N THR A 48 -4.01 9.65 2.81
CA THR A 48 -2.62 9.88 2.35
C THR A 48 -2.29 8.98 1.17
N ARG A 49 -1.53 9.51 0.21
CA ARG A 49 -0.89 8.76 -0.86
C ARG A 49 0.60 8.94 -0.75
N GLN A 50 1.37 7.85 -0.72
CA GLN A 50 2.82 7.89 -0.60
C GLN A 50 3.49 7.15 -1.75
N VAL A 51 4.52 7.77 -2.33
CA VAL A 51 5.38 7.18 -3.37
C VAL A 51 6.43 6.28 -2.75
N PHE A 52 6.61 5.12 -3.36
CA PHE A 52 7.74 4.22 -3.15
C PHE A 52 8.43 4.03 -4.50
N ALA A 53 9.57 4.70 -4.65
CA ALA A 53 10.37 4.61 -5.85
C ALA A 53 11.10 3.27 -5.94
N PRO A 54 11.34 2.73 -7.15
CA PRO A 54 12.14 1.53 -7.33
C PRO A 54 13.58 1.79 -6.90
N ARG A 55 14.20 0.80 -6.26
CA ARG A 55 15.60 0.89 -5.82
C ARG A 55 16.59 0.30 -6.84
N ASN A 56 16.09 -0.34 -7.91
CA ASN A 56 16.89 -1.01 -8.93
C ASN A 56 16.88 -0.22 -10.25
N ALA A 57 18.03 -0.17 -10.93
CA ALA A 57 18.18 0.52 -12.21
C ALA A 57 17.24 -0.01 -13.31
N ASP A 58 16.93 -1.31 -13.31
CA ASP A 58 16.06 -1.95 -14.32
C ASP A 58 14.58 -1.56 -14.18
N GLU A 59 14.21 -0.88 -13.10
CA GLU A 59 12.84 -0.49 -12.78
C GLU A 59 12.62 1.03 -12.77
N GLN A 60 13.53 1.81 -13.34
CA GLN A 60 13.51 3.28 -13.28
C GLN A 60 12.21 3.93 -13.77
N ASN A 61 11.45 3.23 -14.63
CA ASN A 61 10.17 3.72 -15.15
C ASN A 61 8.96 3.14 -14.39
N THR A 62 9.16 2.60 -13.20
CA THR A 62 8.08 2.08 -12.35
C THR A 62 8.04 2.83 -11.03
N LEU A 63 6.88 2.88 -10.41
CA LEU A 63 6.71 3.33 -9.04
C LEU A 63 5.51 2.64 -8.40
N ARG A 64 5.46 2.65 -7.08
CA ARG A 64 4.30 2.24 -6.32
C ARG A 64 3.76 3.44 -5.55
N ILE A 65 2.43 3.57 -5.53
CA ILE A 65 1.73 4.51 -4.65
C ILE A 65 0.90 3.70 -3.66
N GLU A 66 1.09 3.96 -2.38
CA GLU A 66 0.30 3.38 -1.30
C GLU A 66 -0.73 4.41 -0.82
N THR A 67 -1.98 4.00 -0.73
CA THR A 67 -3.08 4.82 -0.23
C THR A 67 -3.46 4.33 1.17
N ALA A 68 -3.48 5.26 2.14
CA ALA A 68 -3.92 4.99 3.50
C ALA A 68 -5.03 5.98 3.91
N ILE A 69 -6.00 5.50 4.70
CA ILE A 69 -7.06 6.31 5.31
C ILE A 69 -6.90 6.20 6.82
N ASN A 70 -6.80 7.35 7.49
CA ASN A 70 -6.54 7.44 8.94
C ASN A 70 -5.34 6.61 9.39
N GLY A 71 -4.30 6.54 8.54
CA GLY A 71 -3.07 5.76 8.78
C GLY A 71 -3.18 4.26 8.53
N VAL A 72 -4.35 3.75 8.12
CA VAL A 72 -4.54 2.35 7.72
C VAL A 72 -4.38 2.22 6.22
N VAL A 73 -3.49 1.34 5.76
CA VAL A 73 -3.26 1.11 4.33
C VAL A 73 -4.45 0.35 3.74
N HIS A 74 -5.07 0.94 2.72
CA HIS A 74 -6.19 0.38 1.98
C HIS A 74 -5.77 -0.24 0.65
N SER A 75 -4.82 0.40 -0.05
CA SER A 75 -4.39 -0.12 -1.34
C SER A 75 -2.94 0.24 -1.67
N SER A 76 -2.38 -0.49 -2.63
CA SER A 76 -1.12 -0.15 -3.30
C SER A 76 -1.29 -0.36 -4.79
N GLU A 77 -1.04 0.68 -5.56
CA GLU A 77 -1.04 0.66 -7.01
C GLU A 77 0.40 0.65 -7.54
N PHE A 78 0.63 -0.20 -8.54
CA PHE A 78 1.93 -0.34 -9.21
C PHE A 78 1.86 0.27 -10.59
N PHE A 79 2.67 1.29 -10.82
CA PHE A 79 2.65 2.07 -12.05
C PHE A 79 3.91 1.85 -12.89
N LYS A 80 3.77 2.01 -14.19
CA LYS A 80 4.84 2.08 -15.17
C LYS A 80 4.60 3.27 -16.09
N ASN A 81 5.65 4.05 -16.36
CA ASN A 81 5.63 5.06 -17.41
C ASN A 81 6.39 4.50 -18.63
N ASP A 82 5.71 4.30 -19.75
CA ASP A 82 6.29 3.79 -20.98
C ASP A 82 6.69 4.90 -21.97
N GLY A 83 6.54 6.17 -21.56
CA GLY A 83 6.80 7.36 -22.37
C GLY A 83 5.60 7.82 -23.19
N GLN A 84 4.58 6.98 -23.33
CA GLN A 84 3.32 7.32 -24.00
C GLN A 84 2.16 7.45 -23.03
N ALA A 85 2.24 6.77 -21.87
CA ALA A 85 1.21 6.80 -20.84
C ALA A 85 1.77 6.39 -19.48
N VAL A 86 1.06 6.76 -18.43
CA VAL A 86 1.20 6.13 -17.11
C VAL A 86 0.20 5.00 -17.03
N LEU A 87 0.69 3.80 -16.79
CA LEU A 87 -0.05 2.55 -16.78
C LEU A 87 -0.06 1.96 -15.37
N THR A 88 -1.19 1.41 -14.92
CA THR A 88 -1.23 0.51 -13.76
C THR A 88 -0.95 -0.91 -14.21
N THR A 89 0.06 -1.54 -13.62
CA THR A 89 0.45 -2.93 -13.91
C THR A 89 -0.11 -3.92 -12.91
N ALA A 90 -0.37 -3.45 -11.67
CA ALA A 90 -0.97 -4.26 -10.64
C ALA A 90 -1.63 -3.38 -9.57
N HIS A 91 -2.59 -3.97 -8.87
CA HIS A 91 -3.27 -3.40 -7.72
C HIS A 91 -3.25 -4.40 -6.56
N ARG A 92 -3.09 -3.90 -5.33
CA ARG A 92 -3.23 -4.66 -4.11
C ARG A 92 -4.20 -3.93 -3.18
N GLY A 93 -5.32 -4.56 -2.87
CA GLY A 93 -6.29 -4.06 -1.89
C GLY A 93 -5.97 -4.50 -0.46
N GLU A 94 -6.89 -4.22 0.47
CA GLU A 94 -6.79 -4.52 1.90
C GLU A 94 -6.57 -6.01 2.21
N SER A 95 -7.09 -6.90 1.39
CA SER A 95 -6.91 -8.36 1.54
C SER A 95 -5.44 -8.81 1.40
N GLY A 96 -4.56 -7.92 0.91
CA GLY A 96 -3.16 -8.22 0.63
C GLY A 96 -2.94 -9.02 -0.66
N ASN A 97 -4.00 -9.44 -1.36
CA ASN A 97 -3.89 -10.09 -2.66
C ASN A 97 -3.50 -9.08 -3.74
N THR A 98 -2.60 -9.46 -4.62
CA THR A 98 -2.19 -8.62 -5.75
C THR A 98 -2.88 -9.12 -7.01
N GLU A 99 -3.67 -8.24 -7.64
CA GLU A 99 -4.20 -8.43 -8.98
C GLU A 99 -3.23 -7.80 -9.98
N THR A 100 -2.78 -8.55 -10.96
CA THR A 100 -1.95 -8.05 -12.06
C THR A 100 -2.79 -7.82 -13.30
N PHE A 101 -2.48 -6.76 -14.05
CA PHE A 101 -3.21 -6.41 -15.27
C PHE A 101 -2.37 -6.75 -16.50
N ASP A 102 -2.91 -7.61 -17.38
CA ASP A 102 -2.33 -7.96 -18.67
C ASP A 102 -3.44 -7.91 -19.75
N PRO A 103 -3.44 -6.92 -20.65
CA PRO A 103 -2.51 -5.79 -20.71
C PRO A 103 -2.67 -4.80 -19.53
N PRO A 104 -1.61 -4.00 -19.22
CA PRO A 104 -1.70 -2.92 -18.25
C PRO A 104 -2.78 -1.90 -18.58
N ILE A 105 -3.29 -1.21 -17.54
CA ILE A 105 -4.42 -0.27 -17.68
C ILE A 105 -3.90 1.17 -17.72
N THR A 106 -4.33 1.96 -18.70
CA THR A 106 -3.99 3.38 -18.79
C THR A 106 -4.66 4.16 -17.66
N ILE A 107 -3.85 4.81 -16.82
CA ILE A 107 -4.32 5.72 -15.78
C ILE A 107 -4.28 7.16 -16.29
N LEU A 108 -3.21 7.53 -16.98
CA LEU A 108 -3.05 8.85 -17.53
C LEU A 108 -2.41 8.72 -18.93
N PRO A 109 -3.08 9.15 -20.00
CA PRO A 109 -2.48 9.15 -21.34
C PRO A 109 -1.37 10.20 -21.43
N GLY A 110 -0.41 10.02 -22.34
CA GLY A 110 0.63 11.02 -22.59
C GLY A 110 0.11 12.28 -23.26
N ASP A 111 -0.90 12.12 -24.13
CA ASP A 111 -1.63 13.26 -24.68
C ASP A 111 -2.74 13.71 -23.71
N LEU A 112 -2.53 14.86 -23.09
CA LEU A 112 -3.47 15.51 -22.18
C LEU A 112 -4.19 16.68 -22.84
N SER A 113 -4.45 16.61 -24.14
CA SER A 113 -5.21 17.63 -24.87
C SER A 113 -6.72 17.55 -24.55
N PHE A 114 -7.42 18.66 -24.75
CA PHE A 114 -8.88 18.71 -24.63
C PHE A 114 -9.55 17.67 -25.53
N GLY A 115 -10.47 16.90 -24.96
CA GLY A 115 -11.20 15.86 -25.68
C GLY A 115 -10.52 14.50 -25.72
N ALA A 116 -9.28 14.35 -25.25
CA ALA A 116 -8.64 13.03 -25.11
C ALA A 116 -9.48 12.12 -24.20
N GLU A 117 -9.67 10.87 -24.65
CA GLU A 117 -10.50 9.88 -23.95
C GLU A 117 -9.72 8.59 -23.74
N TRP A 118 -9.91 7.95 -22.58
CA TRP A 118 -9.34 6.63 -22.29
C TRP A 118 -10.21 5.85 -21.32
N LYS A 119 -10.01 4.54 -21.27
CA LYS A 119 -10.68 3.69 -20.30
C LYS A 119 -9.86 3.69 -19.00
N TYR A 120 -10.48 4.13 -17.91
CA TYR A 120 -9.87 4.17 -16.58
C TYR A 120 -10.39 3.01 -15.72
N ARG A 121 -9.49 2.39 -14.95
CA ARG A 121 -9.83 1.47 -13.87
C ARG A 121 -8.90 1.73 -12.69
N GLY A 122 -9.47 2.03 -11.54
CA GLY A 122 -8.70 2.28 -10.31
C GLY A 122 -9.48 3.06 -9.27
N PRO A 123 -8.83 3.40 -8.15
CA PRO A 123 -9.47 4.11 -7.05
C PRO A 123 -9.72 5.59 -7.40
N VAL A 124 -10.90 6.09 -7.03
CA VAL A 124 -11.29 7.49 -7.09
C VAL A 124 -12.02 7.86 -5.80
N ALA A 125 -11.50 8.82 -5.07
CA ALA A 125 -12.09 9.26 -3.79
C ALA A 125 -12.48 8.08 -2.87
N GLY A 126 -11.64 7.03 -2.80
CA GLY A 126 -11.86 5.84 -1.98
C GLY A 126 -12.81 4.79 -2.56
N LEU A 127 -13.25 4.92 -3.82
CA LEU A 127 -14.08 3.92 -4.51
C LEU A 127 -13.34 3.36 -5.73
N ASP A 128 -13.39 2.05 -5.96
CA ASP A 128 -12.86 1.43 -7.18
C ASP A 128 -13.82 1.61 -8.33
N LEU A 129 -13.37 2.28 -9.39
CA LEU A 129 -14.17 2.59 -10.57
C LEU A 129 -13.60 1.96 -11.84
N ASN A 130 -14.49 1.65 -12.78
CA ASN A 130 -14.17 1.24 -14.15
C ASN A 130 -15.11 1.99 -15.10
N LEU A 131 -14.60 3.06 -15.72
CA LEU A 131 -15.39 3.96 -16.57
C LEU A 131 -14.51 4.67 -17.61
N PRO A 132 -15.08 5.16 -18.72
CA PRO A 132 -14.36 6.03 -19.64
C PRO A 132 -14.11 7.40 -18.98
N LEU A 133 -12.90 7.93 -19.14
CA LEU A 133 -12.54 9.30 -18.76
C LEU A 133 -12.29 10.13 -20.01
N LYS A 134 -12.61 11.40 -19.91
CA LYS A 134 -12.37 12.42 -20.93
C LYS A 134 -11.83 13.69 -20.33
N ILE A 135 -10.91 14.37 -21.01
CA ILE A 135 -10.49 15.73 -20.65
C ILE A 135 -11.54 16.70 -21.15
N VAL A 136 -12.25 17.31 -20.21
CA VAL A 136 -13.37 18.22 -20.50
C VAL A 136 -13.02 19.70 -20.39
N GLY A 137 -11.82 20.02 -19.87
CA GLY A 137 -11.38 21.39 -19.78
C GLY A 137 -10.13 21.58 -18.93
N GLU A 138 -9.79 22.85 -18.77
CA GLU A 138 -8.79 23.34 -17.84
C GLU A 138 -9.33 24.59 -17.17
N GLY A 139 -9.09 24.77 -15.91
CA GLY A 139 -9.61 25.95 -15.18
C GLY A 139 -8.95 26.15 -13.82
N GLU A 140 -9.24 27.30 -13.22
CA GLU A 140 -8.83 27.57 -11.85
C GLU A 140 -9.74 26.85 -10.86
N ILE A 141 -9.14 26.24 -9.86
CA ILE A 141 -9.81 25.56 -8.76
C ILE A 141 -9.12 25.89 -7.46
N GLU A 142 -9.87 26.03 -6.39
CA GLU A 142 -9.40 26.24 -5.04
C GLU A 142 -9.65 24.99 -4.19
N VAL A 143 -8.61 24.55 -3.48
CA VAL A 143 -8.63 23.47 -2.49
C VAL A 143 -7.89 23.94 -1.23
N PRO A 144 -7.95 23.24 -0.09
CA PRO A 144 -7.24 23.68 1.12
C PRO A 144 -5.74 23.93 0.93
N ALA A 145 -5.09 23.22 -0.01
CA ALA A 145 -3.68 23.42 -0.34
C ALA A 145 -3.40 24.70 -1.14
N GLY A 146 -4.43 25.40 -1.64
CA GLY A 146 -4.31 26.64 -2.41
C GLY A 146 -5.09 26.67 -3.71
N LYS A 147 -4.76 27.65 -4.57
CA LYS A 147 -5.37 27.84 -5.91
C LYS A 147 -4.47 27.27 -6.98
N PHE A 148 -5.08 26.55 -7.92
CA PHE A 148 -4.36 25.85 -8.99
C PHE A 148 -5.10 26.04 -10.33
N ARG A 149 -4.31 26.06 -11.41
CA ARG A 149 -4.84 25.83 -12.74
C ARG A 149 -4.71 24.33 -13.04
N ALA A 150 -5.85 23.65 -13.15
CA ALA A 150 -5.92 22.19 -13.24
C ALA A 150 -6.65 21.73 -14.51
N LEU A 151 -6.19 20.63 -15.10
CA LEU A 151 -6.92 19.87 -16.08
C LEU A 151 -8.11 19.19 -15.39
N HIS A 152 -9.28 19.26 -16.01
CA HIS A 152 -10.50 18.61 -15.53
C HIS A 152 -10.78 17.36 -16.36
N PHE A 153 -10.73 16.20 -15.73
CA PHE A 153 -11.12 14.91 -16.31
C PHE A 153 -12.50 14.56 -15.76
N ARG A 154 -13.36 14.05 -16.63
CA ARG A 154 -14.69 13.61 -16.25
C ARG A 154 -15.00 12.26 -16.85
N GLY A 155 -15.62 11.40 -16.06
CA GLY A 155 -16.13 10.11 -16.49
C GLY A 155 -17.56 9.91 -16.03
N GLU A 156 -18.32 9.23 -16.88
CA GLU A 156 -19.71 8.89 -16.60
C GLU A 156 -19.98 7.43 -16.98
N LYS A 157 -20.76 6.75 -16.14
CA LYS A 157 -21.17 5.38 -16.36
C LYS A 157 -22.61 5.18 -15.90
N ASN A 158 -23.36 4.39 -16.64
CA ASN A 158 -24.71 3.98 -16.26
C ASN A 158 -24.83 2.47 -16.48
N ASP A 159 -24.64 1.70 -15.41
CA ASP A 159 -24.73 0.23 -15.39
C ASP A 159 -25.65 -0.26 -14.26
N GLY A 160 -26.79 0.41 -14.09
CA GLY A 160 -27.72 0.22 -13.00
C GLY A 160 -27.60 1.31 -11.92
N LEU A 161 -26.44 1.98 -11.85
CA LEU A 161 -26.23 3.22 -11.12
C LEU A 161 -25.69 4.27 -12.06
N PHE A 162 -26.16 5.51 -11.92
CA PHE A 162 -25.57 6.62 -12.63
C PHE A 162 -24.38 7.14 -11.80
N THR A 163 -23.16 6.85 -12.28
CA THR A 163 -21.92 7.24 -11.62
C THR A 163 -21.25 8.36 -12.43
N VAL A 164 -20.88 9.44 -11.76
CA VAL A 164 -20.07 10.55 -12.29
C VAL A 164 -18.81 10.64 -11.44
N ALA A 165 -17.65 10.67 -12.10
CA ALA A 165 -16.36 10.89 -11.48
C ALA A 165 -15.70 12.13 -12.12
N ASP A 166 -15.21 13.03 -11.29
CA ASP A 166 -14.46 14.21 -11.73
C ASP A 166 -13.09 14.22 -11.04
N PHE A 167 -12.05 14.62 -11.80
CA PHE A 167 -10.68 14.77 -11.31
C PHE A 167 -10.13 16.11 -11.75
N TRP A 168 -9.40 16.76 -10.87
CA TRP A 168 -8.63 17.96 -11.19
C TRP A 168 -7.14 17.64 -11.00
N PHE A 169 -6.43 17.67 -12.11
CA PHE A 169 -5.05 17.24 -12.20
C PHE A 169 -4.10 18.39 -12.55
N VAL A 170 -2.99 18.49 -11.83
CA VAL A 170 -1.92 19.48 -12.06
C VAL A 170 -0.62 18.74 -12.36
N ARG A 171 0.00 19.02 -13.53
CA ARG A 171 1.32 18.45 -13.86
C ARG A 171 2.35 18.84 -12.80
N GLY A 172 3.17 17.88 -12.40
CA GLY A 172 4.18 18.04 -11.36
C GLY A 172 3.62 18.05 -9.93
N VAL A 173 2.30 18.01 -9.75
CA VAL A 173 1.64 17.89 -8.43
C VAL A 173 0.85 16.58 -8.33
N GLY A 174 0.05 16.26 -9.33
CA GLY A 174 -0.87 15.12 -9.33
C GLY A 174 -2.34 15.54 -9.21
N SER A 175 -3.19 14.63 -8.77
CA SER A 175 -4.60 14.91 -8.51
C SER A 175 -4.73 15.80 -7.27
N ILE A 176 -5.40 16.95 -7.41
CA ILE A 176 -5.62 17.91 -6.31
C ILE A 176 -7.03 17.84 -5.76
N LYS A 177 -7.98 17.33 -6.55
CA LYS A 177 -9.34 17.04 -6.15
C LYS A 177 -9.89 15.88 -6.97
N GLU A 178 -10.67 15.04 -6.31
CA GLU A 178 -11.45 13.97 -6.95
C GLU A 178 -12.83 13.96 -6.32
N THR A 179 -13.86 13.71 -7.14
CA THR A 179 -15.22 13.50 -6.64
C THR A 179 -15.85 12.32 -7.35
N VAL A 180 -16.64 11.54 -6.62
CA VAL A 180 -17.51 10.50 -7.16
C VAL A 180 -18.91 10.71 -6.64
N THR A 181 -19.87 10.73 -7.53
CA THR A 181 -21.29 10.81 -7.19
C THR A 181 -22.00 9.63 -7.81
N GLN A 182 -22.75 8.89 -7.00
CA GLN A 182 -23.59 7.78 -7.45
C GLN A 182 -25.06 8.08 -7.18
N ARG A 183 -25.89 7.85 -8.19
CA ARG A 183 -27.35 8.04 -8.10
C ARG A 183 -28.09 6.78 -8.53
N SER A 184 -29.30 6.61 -7.98
CA SER A 184 -30.23 5.59 -8.43
C SER A 184 -30.71 5.87 -9.87
N PRO A 185 -31.32 4.90 -10.56
CA PRO A 185 -32.00 5.14 -11.84
C PRO A 185 -33.10 6.20 -11.75
N GLY A 186 -33.69 6.39 -10.57
CA GLY A 186 -34.68 7.43 -10.28
C GLY A 186 -34.09 8.81 -10.02
N GLY A 187 -32.76 8.94 -9.96
CA GLY A 187 -32.04 10.21 -9.74
C GLY A 187 -31.69 10.51 -8.27
N ASP A 188 -32.09 9.63 -7.31
CA ASP A 188 -31.79 9.83 -5.89
C ASP A 188 -30.28 9.69 -5.64
N LEU A 189 -29.73 10.57 -4.81
CA LEU A 189 -28.32 10.51 -4.40
C LEU A 189 -28.13 9.29 -3.47
N LEU A 190 -27.24 8.40 -3.84
CA LEU A 190 -26.90 7.20 -3.06
C LEU A 190 -25.56 7.38 -2.31
N SER A 191 -24.57 7.98 -2.96
CA SER A 191 -23.30 8.29 -2.33
C SER A 191 -22.63 9.47 -3.01
N ARG A 192 -21.84 10.19 -2.25
CA ARG A 192 -20.94 11.23 -2.74
C ARG A 192 -19.66 11.21 -1.91
N ASN A 193 -18.56 10.90 -2.56
CA ASN A 193 -17.24 10.98 -1.96
C ASN A 193 -16.43 12.09 -2.65
N ALA A 194 -15.62 12.79 -1.87
CA ALA A 194 -14.67 13.76 -2.40
C ALA A 194 -13.36 13.70 -1.63
N ILE A 195 -12.24 13.86 -2.35
CA ILE A 195 -10.95 14.17 -1.73
C ILE A 195 -10.46 15.52 -2.23
N GLU A 196 -9.88 16.30 -1.33
CA GLU A 196 -9.27 17.60 -1.63
C GLU A 196 -7.88 17.67 -1.02
N LEU A 197 -6.89 18.11 -1.81
CA LEU A 197 -5.52 18.24 -1.36
C LEU A 197 -5.42 19.27 -0.22
N VAL A 198 -4.86 18.85 0.93
CA VAL A 198 -4.68 19.70 2.11
C VAL A 198 -3.30 20.35 2.11
N LYS A 199 -2.28 19.62 1.63
CA LYS A 199 -0.91 20.12 1.52
C LYS A 199 -0.30 19.67 0.20
N LEU A 200 0.53 20.54 -0.39
CA LEU A 200 1.39 20.16 -1.52
C LEU A 200 2.26 18.97 -1.14
N PRO A 201 2.55 18.07 -2.10
CA PRO A 201 3.43 16.95 -1.84
C PRO A 201 4.78 17.48 -1.33
N ALA A 202 5.10 17.16 -0.09
CA ALA A 202 6.42 17.41 0.44
C ALA A 202 7.35 16.34 -0.11
N GLN A 203 8.44 16.75 -0.76
CA GLN A 203 9.55 15.85 -0.93
C GLN A 203 10.09 15.57 0.48
N HIS A 204 9.91 14.35 0.93
CA HIS A 204 10.63 13.90 2.10
C HIS A 204 12.10 14.02 1.72
N GLN A 205 12.83 14.99 2.30
CA GLN A 205 14.29 14.90 2.32
C GLN A 205 14.52 13.55 2.99
N ALA A 206 15.18 12.63 2.27
CA ALA A 206 15.50 11.32 2.78
C ALA A 206 16.10 11.50 4.18
N GLU A 207 15.30 11.22 5.21
CA GLU A 207 15.85 11.10 6.53
C GLU A 207 16.98 10.07 6.44
N PRO A 208 18.12 10.29 7.10
CA PRO A 208 19.24 9.36 7.06
C PRO A 208 18.68 7.99 7.39
N ALA A 209 18.82 7.05 6.45
CA ALA A 209 18.20 5.74 6.33
C ALA A 209 17.60 5.27 7.66
N GLU A 210 16.26 5.41 7.80
CA GLU A 210 15.59 4.96 9.03
C GLU A 210 16.07 3.55 9.33
N LYS A 211 16.56 3.34 10.53
CA LYS A 211 16.89 2.00 11.00
C LYS A 211 15.68 1.14 10.69
N LYS A 212 15.88 0.04 9.98
CA LYS A 212 14.84 -0.94 9.66
C LYS A 212 13.97 -1.13 10.89
N LYS A 213 12.75 -0.65 10.84
CA LYS A 213 11.82 -0.75 11.96
C LYS A 213 10.74 -1.77 11.59
N LEU A 214 10.48 -2.68 12.50
CA LEU A 214 9.41 -3.64 12.35
C LEU A 214 8.53 -3.50 13.61
N GLU A 215 7.26 -3.22 13.40
CA GLU A 215 6.25 -3.25 14.45
C GLU A 215 5.62 -4.64 14.43
N ALA A 216 5.57 -5.31 15.57
CA ALA A 216 5.02 -6.63 15.65
C ALA A 216 4.06 -6.79 16.83
N SER A 217 3.14 -7.72 16.70
CA SER A 217 2.16 -8.05 17.73
C SER A 217 1.73 -9.50 17.62
N VAL A 218 1.22 -10.07 18.71
CA VAL A 218 0.62 -11.40 18.71
C VAL A 218 -0.87 -11.31 19.06
N SER A 219 -1.66 -12.27 18.57
CA SER A 219 -3.08 -12.40 18.83
C SER A 219 -3.50 -13.86 18.66
N THR A 220 -4.76 -14.20 18.92
CA THR A 220 -5.31 -15.55 18.68
C THR A 220 -6.09 -15.66 17.36
N SER A 221 -6.24 -14.56 16.65
CA SER A 221 -6.89 -14.53 15.33
C SER A 221 -6.22 -13.52 14.41
N SER A 222 -6.44 -13.64 13.10
CA SER A 222 -5.81 -12.80 12.08
C SER A 222 -6.11 -11.31 12.23
N ASN A 223 -7.29 -10.96 12.77
CA ASN A 223 -7.77 -9.59 12.96
C ASN A 223 -8.03 -9.26 14.44
N GLY A 224 -7.52 -10.09 15.36
CA GLY A 224 -7.70 -9.88 16.80
C GLY A 224 -6.84 -8.75 17.33
N ASP A 225 -7.24 -8.16 18.46
CA ASP A 225 -6.42 -7.19 19.17
C ASP A 225 -5.08 -7.81 19.63
N PRO A 226 -4.01 -6.99 19.75
CA PRO A 226 -2.76 -7.43 20.31
C PRO A 226 -2.94 -7.98 21.74
N LEU A 227 -2.32 -9.13 22.00
CA LEU A 227 -2.37 -9.79 23.31
C LEU A 227 -0.95 -10.08 23.79
N ASN A 228 -0.71 -9.87 25.08
CA ASN A 228 0.49 -10.32 25.78
C ASN A 228 0.23 -11.50 26.73
N VAL A 229 -1.05 -11.88 26.89
CA VAL A 229 -1.49 -13.05 27.66
C VAL A 229 -2.46 -13.85 26.82
N ILE A 230 -2.20 -15.14 26.65
CA ILE A 230 -3.00 -16.06 25.82
C ILE A 230 -3.36 -17.27 26.67
N SER A 231 -4.62 -17.74 26.55
CA SER A 231 -5.04 -18.98 27.21
C SER A 231 -4.44 -20.22 26.54
N ALA A 232 -4.09 -21.24 27.29
CA ALA A 232 -3.65 -22.54 26.79
C ALA A 232 -4.71 -23.24 25.91
N ASP A 233 -5.96 -22.77 25.91
CA ASP A 233 -7.03 -23.25 25.02
C ASP A 233 -6.98 -22.62 23.62
N ALA A 234 -6.19 -21.60 23.41
CA ALA A 234 -6.11 -20.94 22.09
C ALA A 234 -5.74 -21.95 21.00
N LEU A 235 -6.49 -21.96 19.91
CA LEU A 235 -6.27 -22.88 18.78
C LEU A 235 -5.04 -22.52 17.97
N GLN A 236 -4.62 -21.26 18.04
CA GLN A 236 -3.46 -20.75 17.31
C GLN A 236 -2.94 -19.48 17.95
N ILE A 237 -1.68 -19.15 17.65
CA ILE A 237 -1.05 -17.87 17.93
C ILE A 237 -0.68 -17.24 16.59
N VAL A 238 -1.20 -16.04 16.33
CA VAL A 238 -0.93 -15.28 15.10
C VAL A 238 0.04 -14.16 15.43
N ALA A 239 1.23 -14.22 14.87
CA ALA A 239 2.25 -13.20 14.95
C ALA A 239 2.15 -12.29 13.72
N ARG A 240 1.75 -11.05 13.91
CA ARG A 240 1.61 -10.04 12.85
C ARG A 240 2.79 -9.10 12.88
N TRP A 241 3.16 -8.60 11.72
CA TRP A 241 4.23 -7.64 11.60
C TRP A 241 3.91 -6.57 10.54
N ARG A 242 4.43 -5.37 10.76
CA ARG A 242 4.46 -4.27 9.81
C ARG A 242 5.88 -3.71 9.77
N GLY A 243 6.47 -3.64 8.60
CA GLY A 243 7.84 -3.14 8.43
C GLY A 243 7.86 -1.75 7.80
N HIS A 244 8.80 -0.92 8.23
CA HIS A 244 9.10 0.39 7.67
C HIS A 244 10.55 0.37 7.17
N GLY A 245 10.81 0.99 6.02
CA GLY A 245 12.17 1.04 5.45
C GLY A 245 12.73 -0.33 5.01
N LEU A 246 11.88 -1.36 4.80
CA LEU A 246 12.33 -2.66 4.34
C LEU A 246 12.74 -2.62 2.88
N ARG A 247 13.87 -3.25 2.55
CA ARG A 247 14.27 -3.42 1.15
C ARG A 247 13.30 -4.37 0.42
N ARG A 248 13.26 -4.23 -0.90
CA ARG A 248 12.54 -5.17 -1.76
C ARG A 248 13.04 -6.60 -1.53
N ASN A 249 12.09 -7.56 -1.47
CA ASN A 249 12.38 -8.97 -1.22
C ASN A 249 13.10 -9.21 0.13
N ALA A 250 12.99 -8.31 1.11
CA ALA A 250 13.49 -8.57 2.45
C ALA A 250 12.89 -9.87 2.97
N ARG A 251 13.74 -10.71 3.54
CA ARG A 251 13.32 -11.96 4.16
C ARG A 251 12.89 -11.67 5.60
N ILE A 252 11.61 -11.88 5.90
CA ILE A 252 11.06 -11.76 7.24
C ILE A 252 10.96 -13.15 7.84
N ARG A 253 11.57 -13.35 9.01
CA ARG A 253 11.54 -14.60 9.73
C ARG A 253 11.01 -14.36 11.13
N ALA A 254 10.02 -15.14 11.55
CA ALA A 254 9.53 -15.18 12.92
C ALA A 254 10.01 -16.48 13.58
N VAL A 255 10.54 -16.38 14.79
CA VAL A 255 10.99 -17.51 15.61
C VAL A 255 10.22 -17.50 16.90
N TRP A 256 9.48 -18.57 17.19
CA TRP A 256 8.77 -18.74 18.46
C TRP A 256 9.68 -19.46 19.45
N ILE A 257 9.84 -18.89 20.63
CA ILE A 257 10.74 -19.37 21.68
C ILE A 257 9.96 -19.54 22.99
N ALA A 258 10.03 -20.73 23.57
CA ALA A 258 9.61 -20.98 24.93
C ALA A 258 10.73 -20.54 25.87
N GLN A 259 10.56 -19.39 26.52
CA GLN A 259 11.57 -18.83 27.40
C GLN A 259 11.68 -19.60 28.74
N ASP A 260 10.51 -19.85 29.35
CA ASP A 260 10.39 -20.58 30.60
C ASP A 260 8.99 -21.19 30.72
N THR A 261 8.87 -22.47 30.47
CA THR A 261 7.62 -23.22 30.53
C THR A 261 7.64 -24.36 31.55
N GLY A 262 8.78 -24.63 32.16
CA GLY A 262 8.97 -25.73 33.10
C GLY A 262 8.94 -27.13 32.48
N VAL A 263 8.59 -27.27 31.19
CA VAL A 263 8.50 -28.54 30.45
C VAL A 263 9.51 -28.67 29.33
N ALA A 264 10.09 -27.57 28.89
CA ALA A 264 11.13 -27.49 27.87
C ALA A 264 12.38 -26.80 28.44
N PRO A 265 13.58 -27.01 27.86
CA PRO A 265 14.74 -26.20 28.18
C PRO A 265 14.46 -24.70 28.06
N VAL A 266 15.13 -23.89 28.86
CA VAL A 266 15.06 -22.42 28.75
C VAL A 266 15.47 -22.00 27.35
N ASP A 267 14.72 -21.05 26.78
CA ASP A 267 14.92 -20.53 25.42
C ASP A 267 14.83 -21.59 24.30
N PHE A 268 13.96 -22.58 24.51
CA PHE A 268 13.72 -23.62 23.52
C PHE A 268 13.00 -23.07 22.29
N LYS A 269 13.60 -23.25 21.10
CA LYS A 269 12.95 -22.90 19.83
C LYS A 269 11.79 -23.85 19.54
N VAL A 270 10.56 -23.32 19.58
CA VAL A 270 9.34 -24.06 19.33
C VAL A 270 9.12 -24.27 17.84
N ASP A 271 9.25 -23.19 17.06
CA ASP A 271 9.04 -23.20 15.60
C ASP A 271 9.67 -21.95 14.96
N GLU A 272 9.77 -21.96 13.63
CA GLU A 272 10.12 -20.78 12.84
C GLU A 272 9.39 -20.77 11.52
N ALA A 273 9.07 -19.57 11.03
CA ALA A 273 8.48 -19.37 9.72
C ALA A 273 9.15 -18.19 9.00
N THR A 274 9.24 -18.29 7.69
CA THR A 274 9.87 -17.28 6.86
C THR A 274 8.94 -16.89 5.72
N ALA A 275 8.90 -15.61 5.42
CA ALA A 275 8.22 -15.06 4.26
C ALA A 275 9.12 -14.01 3.59
N ILE A 276 8.93 -13.83 2.29
CA ILE A 276 9.51 -12.70 1.58
C ILE A 276 8.55 -11.53 1.72
N ALA A 277 9.05 -10.38 2.14
CA ALA A 277 8.24 -9.17 2.21
C ALA A 277 7.65 -8.90 0.82
N PRO A 278 6.32 -8.83 0.69
CA PRO A 278 5.69 -8.69 -0.61
C PRO A 278 6.12 -7.38 -1.25
N ILE A 279 6.24 -7.39 -2.59
CA ILE A 279 6.48 -6.16 -3.36
C ILE A 279 5.31 -5.24 -3.07
N GLY A 280 5.59 -4.13 -2.39
CA GLY A 280 4.59 -3.11 -2.15
C GLY A 280 3.85 -3.15 -0.82
N GLY A 281 4.10 -4.11 0.04
CA GLY A 281 3.55 -4.14 1.39
C GLY A 281 4.58 -4.63 2.38
N ALA A 282 4.80 -3.86 3.42
CA ALA A 282 5.69 -4.24 4.51
C ALA A 282 4.87 -4.78 5.69
N PHE A 283 3.89 -5.64 5.43
CA PHE A 283 3.11 -6.29 6.49
C PHE A 283 2.80 -7.75 6.16
N GLY A 284 2.59 -8.51 7.18
CA GLY A 284 2.26 -9.92 7.06
C GLY A 284 1.94 -10.56 8.39
N LYS A 285 1.71 -11.88 8.33
CA LYS A 285 1.43 -12.68 9.51
C LYS A 285 2.06 -14.06 9.38
N PHE A 286 2.40 -14.64 10.53
CA PHE A 286 2.74 -16.04 10.71
C PHE A 286 1.76 -16.66 11.69
N THR A 287 1.42 -17.91 11.51
CA THR A 287 0.47 -18.60 12.39
C THR A 287 1.12 -19.86 12.92
N LEU A 288 1.17 -19.98 14.24
CA LEU A 288 1.57 -21.18 14.94
C LEU A 288 0.29 -21.87 15.46
N SER A 289 0.03 -23.08 14.97
CA SER A 289 -1.11 -23.88 15.40
C SER A 289 -0.84 -24.55 16.74
N ARG A 290 -1.90 -24.76 17.52
CA ARG A 290 -1.82 -25.46 18.80
C ARG A 290 -1.25 -26.87 18.62
N PRO A 291 -0.23 -27.25 19.40
CA PRO A 291 0.29 -28.63 19.43
C PRO A 291 -0.80 -29.64 19.87
N PRO A 292 -0.69 -30.90 19.45
CA PRO A 292 -1.63 -31.95 19.87
C PRO A 292 -1.78 -32.06 21.40
N ASP A 293 -0.68 -31.91 22.11
CA ASP A 293 -0.63 -31.96 23.59
C ASP A 293 -1.03 -30.64 24.27
N GLY A 294 -1.45 -29.63 23.49
CA GLY A 294 -1.79 -28.29 23.98
C GLY A 294 -0.59 -27.38 24.12
N TRP A 295 -0.85 -26.14 24.53
CA TRP A 295 0.18 -25.17 24.85
C TRP A 295 0.74 -25.43 26.26
N ALA A 296 2.05 -25.53 26.38
CA ALA A 296 2.67 -25.45 27.69
C ALA A 296 2.47 -24.05 28.30
N THR A 297 2.09 -23.97 29.55
CA THR A 297 1.96 -22.68 30.24
C THR A 297 3.33 -22.12 30.57
N GLY A 298 3.48 -20.79 30.54
CA GLY A 298 4.74 -20.14 30.80
C GLY A 298 5.02 -18.94 29.94
N LYS A 299 6.27 -18.50 29.93
CA LYS A 299 6.73 -17.33 29.16
C LYS A 299 7.25 -17.75 27.81
N TYR A 300 6.86 -16.97 26.83
CA TYR A 300 7.27 -17.12 25.44
C TYR A 300 7.68 -15.77 24.87
N ARG A 301 8.43 -15.79 23.77
CA ARG A 301 8.64 -14.63 22.90
C ARG A 301 8.60 -15.01 21.45
N VAL A 302 8.25 -14.06 20.60
CA VAL A 302 8.39 -14.17 19.14
C VAL A 302 9.44 -13.16 18.70
N GLU A 303 10.52 -13.65 18.14
CA GLU A 303 11.60 -12.85 17.59
C GLU A 303 11.39 -12.66 16.09
N PHE A 304 11.44 -11.43 15.62
CA PHE A 304 11.31 -11.08 14.21
C PHE A 304 12.64 -10.61 13.65
N TYR A 305 13.06 -11.27 12.62
CA TYR A 305 14.30 -10.97 11.90
C TYR A 305 13.98 -10.42 10.50
N VAL A 306 14.77 -9.46 10.05
CA VAL A 306 14.80 -8.96 8.69
C VAL A 306 16.20 -9.23 8.12
N ASP A 307 16.29 -10.09 7.09
CA ASP A 307 17.59 -10.46 6.49
C ASP A 307 18.62 -10.97 7.51
N ASP A 308 18.15 -11.79 8.48
CA ASP A 308 18.91 -12.37 9.59
C ASP A 308 19.31 -11.39 10.72
N GLU A 309 18.94 -10.12 10.65
CA GLU A 309 19.11 -9.15 11.74
C GLU A 309 17.86 -9.17 12.63
N LEU A 310 18.01 -9.35 13.95
CA LEU A 310 16.91 -9.25 14.91
C LEU A 310 16.45 -7.79 15.00
N ILE A 311 15.19 -7.54 14.67
CA ILE A 311 14.63 -6.19 14.62
C ILE A 311 13.62 -5.95 15.74
N GLU A 312 12.79 -6.97 16.08
CA GLU A 312 11.71 -6.80 17.05
C GLU A 312 11.50 -8.09 17.83
N THR A 313 11.08 -7.95 19.09
CA THR A 313 10.74 -9.08 19.99
C THR A 313 9.40 -8.79 20.67
N VAL A 314 8.49 -9.74 20.60
CA VAL A 314 7.18 -9.66 21.26
C VAL A 314 7.09 -10.72 22.34
N ASP A 315 7.02 -10.30 23.59
CA ASP A 315 6.83 -11.19 24.73
C ASP A 315 5.37 -11.53 24.91
N LEU A 316 5.10 -12.79 25.29
CA LEU A 316 3.76 -13.26 25.64
C LEU A 316 3.82 -14.31 26.76
N THR A 317 2.72 -14.43 27.49
CA THR A 317 2.55 -15.45 28.53
C THR A 317 1.38 -16.34 28.19
N ILE A 318 1.58 -17.65 28.21
CA ILE A 318 0.48 -18.62 28.08
C ILE A 318 0.05 -19.03 29.50
N THR A 319 -1.23 -18.77 29.80
CA THR A 319 -1.85 -19.06 31.07
C THR A 319 -2.70 -20.33 31.04
N PRO A 320 -2.92 -21.03 32.16
CA PRO A 320 -3.82 -22.17 32.22
C PRO A 320 -5.20 -21.80 31.70
N SER A 321 -5.87 -22.79 31.13
CA SER A 321 -7.27 -22.66 30.71
C SER A 321 -8.15 -22.31 31.91
N SER A 322 -9.03 -21.31 31.74
CA SER A 322 -10.05 -21.06 32.76
C SER A 322 -10.96 -22.29 32.86
N PRO A 323 -11.24 -22.79 34.09
CA PRO A 323 -12.18 -23.90 34.23
C PRO A 323 -13.52 -23.51 33.63
N ARG A 324 -14.01 -24.28 32.63
CA ARG A 324 -15.38 -24.11 32.09
C ARG A 324 -16.33 -24.22 33.27
N SER A 325 -17.02 -23.16 33.62
CA SER A 325 -18.16 -23.26 34.55
C SER A 325 -19.15 -24.24 33.93
N ARG A 326 -19.21 -25.46 34.50
CA ARG A 326 -20.34 -26.36 34.20
C ARG A 326 -21.59 -25.64 34.70
N SER A 327 -22.41 -25.17 33.79
CA SER A 327 -23.78 -24.86 34.15
C SER A 327 -24.42 -26.18 34.58
N VAL A 328 -24.58 -26.33 35.89
CA VAL A 328 -25.43 -27.36 36.45
C VAL A 328 -26.86 -26.96 36.06
N LEU A 329 -27.37 -27.59 35.00
CA LEU A 329 -28.81 -27.63 34.78
C LEU A 329 -29.33 -28.59 35.84
N ASP A 330 -29.77 -28.04 36.97
CA ASP A 330 -30.62 -28.75 37.90
C ASP A 330 -32.00 -28.95 37.24
N PHE A 331 -32.38 -30.21 37.17
CA PHE A 331 -33.71 -30.66 36.75
C PHE A 331 -34.77 -30.30 37.79
#